data_533183df1bc3f0961dbc4fe0e106e8a9
#
_entry.id   533183df1bc3f0961dbc4fe0e106e8a9
#
_cell.length_a   1.000
_cell.length_b   1.000
_cell.length_c   1.000
_cell.angle_alpha   90.00
_cell.angle_beta   90.00
_cell.angle_gamma   90.00
#
_symmetry.space_group_name_H-M   'P 1'
#
loop_
_entity.id
_entity.type
_entity.pdbx_description
1 polymer ?
#
loop_
_entity_poly.entity_id
_entity_poly.type
_entity_poly.pdbx_seq_one_letter_code
_entity_poly.pdbx_strand_id
1 'polypeptide(L)'
;MRFAETDAQGIAHNSNYFVWFEVARVAHLERYAGGYQRLRDLGVEALVLETHIRYLAPAKFDDRLLIHARCVDIKGARFRYEYAIERDGELIADGWTAHATVDGATFRPTRVPAWLQDELATSSS
;
A
#
# COMPACT_ATOMS: atom_id res chain seq x y z
N MET A 1 -12.23 6.21 -11.41
CA MET A 1 -12.01 7.36 -10.51
C MET A 1 -13.31 8.12 -10.31
N ARG A 2 -13.65 8.44 -9.08
CA ARG A 2 -14.91 9.12 -8.75
C ARG A 2 -14.75 10.64 -8.87
N PHE A 3 -15.85 11.34 -9.18
CA PHE A 3 -15.82 12.80 -9.28
C PHE A 3 -15.32 13.49 -8.00
N ALA A 4 -15.67 12.97 -6.84
CA ALA A 4 -15.23 13.53 -5.55
C ALA A 4 -13.69 13.46 -5.35
N GLU A 5 -12.99 12.66 -6.17
CA GLU A 5 -11.54 12.52 -6.12
C GLU A 5 -10.82 13.51 -7.05
N THR A 6 -11.54 14.38 -7.73
CA THR A 6 -10.97 15.36 -8.64
C THR A 6 -11.17 16.79 -8.12
N ASP A 7 -10.32 17.71 -8.59
CA ASP A 7 -10.49 19.12 -8.35
C ASP A 7 -11.40 19.76 -9.42
N ALA A 8 -11.55 21.10 -9.36
CA ALA A 8 -12.40 21.83 -10.29
C ALA A 8 -11.92 21.76 -11.75
N GLN A 9 -10.68 21.32 -11.99
CA GLN A 9 -10.12 21.15 -13.34
C GLN A 9 -10.26 19.72 -13.85
N GLY A 10 -10.87 18.83 -13.06
CA GLY A 10 -11.04 17.44 -13.41
C GLY A 10 -9.78 16.59 -13.20
N ILE A 11 -8.78 17.11 -12.51
CA ILE A 11 -7.55 16.42 -12.18
C ILE A 11 -7.61 15.88 -10.76
N ALA A 12 -7.18 14.63 -10.55
CA ALA A 12 -7.23 14.01 -9.24
C ALA A 12 -6.37 14.78 -8.24
N HIS A 13 -6.91 14.99 -7.04
CA HIS A 13 -6.17 15.54 -5.93
C HIS A 13 -5.02 14.62 -5.52
N ASN A 14 -3.89 15.19 -5.13
CA ASN A 14 -2.72 14.43 -4.70
C ASN A 14 -3.03 13.50 -3.51
N SER A 15 -3.91 13.92 -2.60
CA SER A 15 -4.31 13.10 -1.44
C SER A 15 -4.98 11.78 -1.83
N ASN A 16 -5.61 11.70 -3.00
CA ASN A 16 -6.26 10.48 -3.45
C ASN A 16 -5.28 9.37 -3.81
N TYR A 17 -4.05 9.72 -4.21
CA TYR A 17 -3.02 8.72 -4.50
C TYR A 17 -2.64 7.93 -3.25
N PHE A 18 -2.60 8.57 -2.09
CA PHE A 18 -2.37 7.88 -0.81
C PHE A 18 -3.48 6.87 -0.52
N VAL A 19 -4.72 7.26 -0.76
CA VAL A 19 -5.89 6.38 -0.59
C VAL A 19 -5.80 5.19 -1.54
N TRP A 20 -5.45 5.41 -2.79
CA TRP A 20 -5.31 4.34 -3.77
C TRP A 20 -4.20 3.36 -3.40
N PHE A 21 -3.08 3.85 -2.89
CA PHE A 21 -2.01 2.99 -2.38
C PHE A 21 -2.49 2.16 -1.19
N GLU A 22 -3.23 2.76 -0.27
CA GLU A 22 -3.78 2.04 0.88
C GLU A 22 -4.75 0.94 0.44
N VAL A 23 -5.66 1.24 -0.47
CA VAL A 23 -6.61 0.25 -1.00
C VAL A 23 -5.87 -0.91 -1.65
N ALA A 24 -4.85 -0.63 -2.44
CA ALA A 24 -4.06 -1.67 -3.12
C ALA A 24 -3.30 -2.53 -2.10
N ARG A 25 -2.71 -1.92 -1.07
CA ARG A 25 -2.00 -2.65 -0.01
C ARG A 25 -2.92 -3.56 0.79
N VAL A 26 -4.08 -3.04 1.18
CA VAL A 26 -5.08 -3.82 1.93
C VAL A 26 -5.53 -5.03 1.10
N ALA A 27 -5.84 -4.82 -0.17
CA ALA A 27 -6.25 -5.90 -1.06
C ALA A 27 -5.15 -6.96 -1.23
N HIS A 28 -3.90 -6.54 -1.38
CA HIS A 28 -2.76 -7.43 -1.50
C HIS A 28 -2.58 -8.28 -0.23
N LEU A 29 -2.64 -7.66 0.94
CA LEU A 29 -2.52 -8.37 2.21
C LEU A 29 -3.67 -9.36 2.42
N GLU A 30 -4.90 -9.00 2.07
CA GLU A 30 -6.03 -9.92 2.17
C GLU A 30 -5.86 -11.14 1.27
N ARG A 31 -5.38 -10.92 0.06
CA ARG A 31 -5.21 -12.01 -0.90
C ARG A 31 -4.12 -13.00 -0.48
N TYR A 32 -3.00 -12.50 0.05
CA TYR A 32 -1.80 -13.31 0.25
C TYR A 32 -1.51 -13.65 1.71
N ALA A 33 -2.05 -12.88 2.66
CA ALA A 33 -1.67 -13.02 4.05
C ALA A 33 -2.86 -13.03 5.03
N GLY A 34 -4.08 -13.11 4.53
CA GLY A 34 -5.27 -13.11 5.38
C GLY A 34 -5.66 -11.75 5.93
N GLY A 35 -4.98 -10.68 5.50
CA GLY A 35 -5.31 -9.31 5.84
C GLY A 35 -4.83 -8.85 7.21
N TYR A 36 -5.10 -7.57 7.48
CA TYR A 36 -4.73 -6.94 8.76
C TYR A 36 -5.44 -7.58 9.96
N GLN A 37 -6.65 -8.12 9.76
CA GLN A 37 -7.39 -8.76 10.84
C GLN A 37 -6.64 -9.97 11.39
N ARG A 38 -5.99 -10.75 10.53
CA ARG A 38 -5.18 -11.89 10.96
C ARG A 38 -4.01 -11.44 11.84
N LEU A 39 -3.38 -10.31 11.50
CA LEU A 39 -2.33 -9.72 12.32
C LEU A 39 -2.88 -9.27 13.69
N ARG A 40 -4.03 -8.61 13.70
CA ARG A 40 -4.67 -8.16 14.93
C ARG A 40 -5.04 -9.31 15.84
N ASP A 41 -5.51 -10.41 15.27
CA ASP A 41 -5.84 -11.62 16.02
C ASP A 41 -4.62 -12.20 16.74
N LEU A 42 -3.42 -11.92 16.22
CA LEU A 42 -2.15 -12.30 16.83
C LEU A 42 -1.57 -11.22 17.75
N GLY A 43 -2.29 -10.12 17.95
CA GLY A 43 -1.83 -9.00 18.79
C GLY A 43 -0.81 -8.10 18.12
N VAL A 44 -0.76 -8.09 16.79
CA VAL A 44 0.20 -7.29 16.02
C VAL A 44 -0.53 -6.22 15.23
N GLU A 45 0.00 -4.99 15.28
CA GLU A 45 -0.48 -3.87 14.46
C GLU A 45 0.61 -3.47 13.46
N ALA A 46 0.19 -3.03 12.28
CA ALA A 46 1.09 -2.48 11.27
C ALA A 46 0.87 -0.98 11.15
N LEU A 47 1.94 -0.22 11.26
CA LEU A 47 1.92 1.24 11.19
C LEU A 47 2.55 1.72 9.89
N VAL A 48 2.07 2.84 9.38
CA VAL A 48 2.71 3.54 8.26
C VAL A 48 3.71 4.52 8.83
N LEU A 49 4.98 4.42 8.43
CA LEU A 49 6.05 5.30 8.87
C LEU A 49 6.33 6.41 7.89
N GLU A 50 6.32 6.08 6.59
CA GLU A 50 6.63 7.02 5.51
C GLU A 50 5.83 6.66 4.28
N THR A 51 5.49 7.68 3.50
CA THR A 51 4.84 7.53 2.20
C THR A 51 5.51 8.45 1.21
N HIS A 52 5.90 7.92 0.05
CA HIS A 52 6.50 8.67 -1.03
C HIS A 52 5.73 8.44 -2.32
N ILE A 53 5.47 9.51 -3.06
CA ILE A 53 4.79 9.46 -4.34
C ILE A 53 5.54 10.33 -5.34
N ARG A 54 5.67 9.81 -6.55
CA ARG A 54 6.17 10.55 -7.69
C ARG A 54 5.06 10.66 -8.72
N TYR A 55 4.73 11.88 -9.10
CA TYR A 55 3.68 12.15 -10.08
C TYR A 55 4.31 12.38 -11.44
N LEU A 56 3.95 11.55 -12.42
CA LEU A 56 4.52 11.60 -13.77
C LEU A 56 3.53 12.19 -14.78
N ALA A 57 2.24 11.96 -14.59
CA ALA A 57 1.18 12.51 -15.42
C ALA A 57 -0.10 12.62 -14.58
N PRO A 58 -0.99 13.59 -14.87
CA PRO A 58 -2.22 13.75 -14.09
C PRO A 58 -3.23 12.63 -14.40
N ALA A 59 -3.92 12.17 -13.37
CA ALA A 59 -5.12 11.37 -13.53
C ALA A 59 -6.33 12.30 -13.59
N LYS A 60 -7.29 11.98 -14.48
CA LYS A 60 -8.46 12.81 -14.71
C LYS A 60 -9.73 12.04 -14.33
N PHE A 61 -10.82 12.78 -14.16
CA PHE A 61 -12.13 12.19 -13.91
C PHE A 61 -12.45 11.15 -15.00
N ASP A 62 -13.01 10.03 -14.55
CA ASP A 62 -13.42 8.89 -15.39
C ASP A 62 -12.27 8.08 -15.99
N ASP A 63 -11.03 8.35 -15.62
CA ASP A 63 -9.90 7.51 -16.00
C ASP A 63 -10.02 6.13 -15.35
N ARG A 64 -9.66 5.10 -16.11
CA ARG A 64 -9.49 3.75 -15.57
C ARG A 64 -8.04 3.58 -15.15
N LEU A 65 -7.85 3.34 -13.87
CA LEU A 65 -6.52 3.23 -13.29
C LEU A 65 -6.26 1.77 -12.87
N LEU A 66 -5.08 1.29 -13.20
CA LEU A 66 -4.59 -0.01 -12.74
C LEU A 66 -3.51 0.26 -11.71
N ILE A 67 -3.72 -0.24 -10.50
CA ILE A 67 -2.80 -0.02 -9.39
C ILE A 67 -2.11 -1.33 -9.06
N HIS A 68 -0.79 -1.34 -9.15
CA HIS A 68 0.04 -2.48 -8.80
C HIS A 68 0.62 -2.25 -7.40
N ALA A 69 0.68 -3.31 -6.60
CA ALA A 69 1.29 -3.27 -5.28
C ALA A 69 2.11 -4.54 -5.06
N ARG A 70 3.28 -4.39 -4.45
CA ARG A 70 4.10 -5.54 -4.03
C ARG A 70 4.80 -5.23 -2.70
N CYS A 71 5.01 -6.26 -1.90
CA CYS A 71 5.74 -6.13 -0.65
C CYS A 71 7.21 -6.45 -0.88
N VAL A 72 8.09 -5.59 -0.38
CA VAL A 72 9.54 -5.74 -0.53
C VAL A 72 10.24 -5.45 0.80
N ASP A 73 11.52 -5.80 0.88
CA ASP A 73 12.40 -5.39 1.98
C ASP A 73 11.87 -5.73 3.39
N ILE A 74 11.37 -6.94 3.57
CA ILE A 74 10.92 -7.39 4.90
C ILE A 74 12.15 -7.69 5.74
N LYS A 75 12.33 -6.94 6.83
CA LYS A 75 13.47 -7.11 7.71
C LYS A 75 13.13 -6.72 9.14
N GLY A 76 13.24 -7.68 10.06
CA GLY A 76 12.94 -7.45 11.47
C GLY A 76 11.48 -7.03 11.67
N ALA A 77 11.26 -5.84 12.23
CA ALA A 77 9.93 -5.27 12.44
C ALA A 77 9.48 -4.35 11.29
N ARG A 78 10.20 -4.32 10.19
CA ARG A 78 9.93 -3.39 9.08
C ARG A 78 9.64 -4.13 7.79
N PHE A 79 8.78 -3.51 6.96
CA PHE A 79 8.54 -3.95 5.59
C PHE A 79 8.17 -2.73 4.75
N ARG A 80 8.22 -2.90 3.43
CA ARG A 80 7.91 -1.84 2.49
C ARG A 80 7.02 -2.35 1.37
N TYR A 81 6.10 -1.51 0.93
CA TYR A 81 5.30 -1.74 -0.26
C TYR A 81 5.73 -0.78 -1.35
N GLU A 82 5.81 -1.28 -2.57
CA GLU A 82 6.00 -0.47 -3.77
C GLU A 82 4.73 -0.48 -4.59
N TYR A 83 4.43 0.65 -5.24
CA TYR A 83 3.22 0.85 -6.02
C TYR A 83 3.53 1.46 -7.37
N ALA A 84 2.70 1.11 -8.37
CA ALA A 84 2.70 1.74 -9.66
C ALA A 84 1.26 1.95 -10.10
N ILE A 85 0.95 3.12 -10.64
CA ILE A 85 -0.39 3.43 -11.16
C ILE A 85 -0.27 3.68 -12.65
N GLU A 86 -1.04 2.92 -13.42
CA GLU A 86 -1.07 2.99 -14.88
C GLU A 86 -2.43 3.43 -15.38
N ARG A 87 -2.43 4.14 -16.47
CA ARG A 87 -3.62 4.46 -17.26
C ARG A 87 -3.33 4.09 -18.71
N ASP A 88 -4.08 3.13 -19.24
CA ASP A 88 -3.92 2.67 -20.63
C ASP A 88 -2.49 2.25 -20.98
N GLY A 89 -1.82 1.60 -20.04
CA GLY A 89 -0.44 1.13 -20.21
C GLY A 89 0.62 2.18 -19.93
N GLU A 90 0.23 3.42 -19.63
CA GLU A 90 1.15 4.51 -19.29
C GLU A 90 1.30 4.62 -17.78
N LEU A 91 2.54 4.63 -17.30
CA LEU A 91 2.83 4.86 -15.88
C LEU A 91 2.59 6.35 -15.57
N ILE A 92 1.62 6.64 -14.71
CA ILE A 92 1.28 8.02 -14.36
C ILE A 92 1.71 8.40 -12.95
N ALA A 93 1.97 7.42 -12.08
CA ALA A 93 2.51 7.67 -10.76
C ALA A 93 3.16 6.40 -10.23
N ASP A 94 4.14 6.55 -9.37
CA ASP A 94 4.70 5.46 -8.59
C ASP A 94 5.06 5.95 -7.19
N GLY A 95 5.40 5.00 -6.32
CA GLY A 95 5.79 5.36 -4.97
C GLY A 95 5.99 4.15 -4.10
N TRP A 96 6.17 4.41 -2.82
CA TRP A 96 6.34 3.36 -1.84
C TRP A 96 5.86 3.84 -0.47
N THR A 97 5.53 2.87 0.39
CA THR A 97 5.22 3.11 1.79
C THR A 97 6.08 2.21 2.66
N ALA A 98 6.61 2.78 3.73
CA ALA A 98 7.39 2.04 4.72
C ALA A 98 6.53 1.80 5.96
N HIS A 99 6.63 0.61 6.52
CA HIS A 99 5.79 0.15 7.62
C HIS A 99 6.63 -0.47 8.73
N ALA A 100 6.05 -0.47 9.93
CA ALA A 100 6.58 -1.23 11.05
C ALA A 100 5.47 -2.06 11.68
N THR A 101 5.83 -3.25 12.17
CA THR A 101 4.94 -4.04 12.99
C THR A 101 5.26 -3.78 14.46
N VAL A 102 4.20 -3.60 15.25
CA VAL A 102 4.30 -3.32 16.68
C VAL A 102 3.36 -4.21 17.45
N ASP A 103 3.65 -4.41 18.73
CA ASP A 103 2.72 -5.05 19.65
C ASP A 103 1.50 -4.14 19.84
N GLY A 104 0.30 -4.68 19.64
CA GLY A 104 -0.93 -3.90 19.69
C GLY A 104 -1.26 -3.30 21.05
N ALA A 105 -0.70 -3.85 22.15
CA ALA A 105 -0.92 -3.35 23.50
C ALA A 105 0.11 -2.29 23.92
N THR A 106 1.38 -2.49 23.55
CA THR A 106 2.49 -1.65 24.03
C THR A 106 3.02 -0.70 22.96
N PHE A 107 2.67 -0.90 21.69
CA PHE A 107 3.21 -0.18 20.53
C PHE A 107 4.73 -0.29 20.39
N ARG A 108 5.34 -1.27 21.02
CA ARG A 108 6.76 -1.55 20.84
C ARG A 108 6.99 -2.34 19.55
N PRO A 109 8.11 -2.10 18.86
CA PRO A 109 8.43 -2.87 17.66
C PRO A 109 8.42 -4.36 17.95
N THR A 110 7.79 -5.12 17.08
CA THR A 110 7.77 -6.57 17.12
C THR A 110 8.08 -7.09 15.72
N ARG A 111 8.81 -8.19 15.66
CA ARG A 111 9.25 -8.76 14.39
C ARG A 111 8.05 -9.14 13.53
N VAL A 112 8.14 -8.89 12.22
CA VAL A 112 7.14 -9.39 11.27
C VAL A 112 7.06 -10.90 11.42
N PRO A 113 5.86 -11.48 11.65
CA PRO A 113 5.73 -12.93 11.81
C PRO A 113 6.33 -13.70 10.64
N ALA A 114 7.01 -14.81 10.92
CA ALA A 114 7.69 -15.60 9.90
C ALA A 114 6.74 -16.08 8.81
N TRP A 115 5.54 -16.52 9.17
CA TRP A 115 4.53 -16.97 8.20
C TRP A 115 4.14 -15.84 7.23
N LEU A 116 4.06 -14.62 7.73
CA LEU A 116 3.71 -13.45 6.92
C LEU A 116 4.85 -13.12 5.96
N GLN A 117 6.10 -13.18 6.43
CA GLN A 117 7.27 -12.98 5.57
C GLN A 117 7.28 -13.96 4.41
N ASP A 118 7.01 -15.23 4.68
CA ASP A 118 7.00 -16.28 3.66
C ASP A 118 5.90 -16.05 2.62
N GLU A 119 4.69 -15.72 3.06
CA GLU A 119 3.57 -15.47 2.16
C GLU A 119 3.78 -14.22 1.31
N LEU A 120 4.27 -13.14 1.90
CA LEU A 120 4.52 -11.89 1.17
C LEU A 120 5.69 -12.02 0.20
N ALA A 121 6.73 -12.74 0.56
CA ALA A 121 7.85 -13.00 -0.33
C ALA A 121 7.40 -13.77 -1.57
N THR A 122 6.53 -14.77 -1.41
CA THR A 122 5.97 -15.53 -2.51
C THR A 122 5.11 -14.66 -3.41
N SER A 123 4.31 -13.77 -2.84
CA SER A 123 3.41 -12.89 -3.59
C SER A 123 4.14 -11.81 -4.38
N SER A 124 5.36 -11.46 -3.97
CA SER A 124 6.14 -10.38 -4.58
C SER A 124 7.08 -10.84 -5.69
N SER A 125 7.17 -12.14 -5.89
CA SER A 125 8.05 -12.72 -6.91
C SER A 125 7.42 -12.76 -8.30
#